data_f2f2b953f6649e5ac7c6c16b3aa5775a
#
_entry.id   f2f2b953f6649e5ac7c6c16b3aa5775a
#
_cell.length_a   1.000
_cell.length_b   1.000
_cell.length_c   1.000
_cell.angle_alpha   90.00
_cell.angle_beta   90.00
_cell.angle_gamma   90.00
#
_symmetry.space_group_name_H-M   'P 1'
#
loop_
_entity.id
_entity.type
_entity.pdbx_description
1 polymer ?
#
loop_
_entity_poly.entity_id
_entity_poly.type
_entity_poly.pdbx_seq_one_letter_code
_entity_poly.pdbx_strand_id
1 'polypeptide(L)'
;MNHATAPQQLQKKTLVLGLGKSGQATVRFLMAQGVAVIAADTRLNPPGLEPLQQQFPDLEIRLGPLELAELTCFERMVLSPGLSYWDPIVEQTRAAGVEVVGDVELFSWFCDAPVVAITGSNGKSTVTTLVAEMATMAG
;
A
#
# COMPACT_ATOMS: atom_id res chain seq x y z
N MET A 1 11.10 -22.15 13.63
CA MET A 1 10.60 -20.86 13.16
C MET A 1 10.45 -20.97 11.65
N ASN A 2 9.22 -21.18 11.18
CA ASN A 2 8.95 -21.16 9.76
C ASN A 2 8.92 -19.71 9.31
N HIS A 3 9.97 -19.26 8.64
CA HIS A 3 9.83 -18.14 7.71
C HIS A 3 8.90 -18.66 6.62
N ALA A 4 7.61 -18.32 6.73
CA ALA A 4 6.69 -18.51 5.64
C ALA A 4 7.29 -17.77 4.45
N THR A 5 7.70 -18.51 3.44
CA THR A 5 8.11 -17.95 2.16
C THR A 5 6.98 -17.01 1.74
N ALA A 6 7.31 -15.74 1.58
CA ALA A 6 6.33 -14.75 1.15
C ALA A 6 5.51 -15.34 0.00
N PRO A 7 4.17 -15.26 0.03
CA PRO A 7 3.34 -15.85 -1.02
C PRO A 7 3.90 -15.46 -2.39
N GLN A 8 3.83 -16.35 -3.36
CA GLN A 8 4.31 -16.12 -4.75
C GLN A 8 3.84 -14.76 -5.32
N GLN A 9 2.71 -14.27 -4.81
CA GLN A 9 2.18 -12.93 -5.09
C GLN A 9 3.11 -11.78 -4.71
N LEU A 10 4.05 -11.98 -3.79
CA LEU A 10 4.99 -10.92 -3.33
C LEU A 10 6.25 -10.80 -4.16
N GLN A 11 6.51 -11.71 -5.06
CA GLN A 11 7.67 -11.62 -5.96
C GLN A 11 7.46 -10.66 -7.14
N LYS A 12 6.26 -10.10 -7.25
CA LYS A 12 5.91 -9.17 -8.32
C LYS A 12 6.58 -7.81 -8.11
N LYS A 13 7.14 -7.25 -9.18
CA LYS A 13 7.64 -5.89 -9.20
C LYS A 13 6.50 -4.92 -8.89
N THR A 14 6.58 -4.28 -7.73
CA THR A 14 5.47 -3.54 -7.14
C THR A 14 5.73 -2.03 -7.13
N LEU A 15 4.77 -1.27 -7.65
CA LEU A 15 4.72 0.18 -7.52
C LEU A 15 3.81 0.54 -6.33
N VAL A 16 4.27 1.40 -5.43
CA VAL A 16 3.41 2.04 -4.43
C VAL A 16 3.09 3.46 -4.89
N LEU A 17 1.83 3.72 -5.22
CA LEU A 17 1.38 5.02 -5.72
C LEU A 17 0.69 5.82 -4.62
N GLY A 18 1.23 7.02 -4.35
CA GLY A 18 0.84 7.92 -3.29
C GLY A 18 1.66 7.74 -2.01
N LEU A 19 2.48 8.74 -1.69
CA LEU A 19 3.41 8.73 -0.55
C LEU A 19 2.89 9.54 0.65
N GLY A 20 1.58 9.45 0.93
CA GLY A 20 1.02 9.86 2.21
C GLY A 20 1.42 8.89 3.33
N LYS A 21 0.85 9.05 4.52
CA LYS A 21 1.17 8.19 5.69
C LYS A 21 0.99 6.70 5.39
N SER A 22 -0.12 6.31 4.75
CA SER A 22 -0.40 4.91 4.38
C SER A 22 0.58 4.39 3.33
N GLY A 23 0.86 5.16 2.28
CA GLY A 23 1.79 4.75 1.24
C GLY A 23 3.21 4.54 1.75
N GLN A 24 3.69 5.43 2.61
CA GLN A 24 5.00 5.24 3.27
C GLN A 24 5.03 4.02 4.18
N ALA A 25 3.95 3.75 4.93
CA ALA A 25 3.83 2.54 5.74
C ALA A 25 3.85 1.28 4.86
N THR A 26 3.16 1.32 3.72
CA THR A 26 3.17 0.25 2.72
C THR A 26 4.57 0.00 2.16
N VAL A 27 5.30 1.07 1.80
CA VAL A 27 6.70 0.96 1.33
C VAL A 27 7.56 0.28 2.38
N ARG A 28 7.52 0.74 3.64
CA ARG A 28 8.29 0.16 4.75
C ARG A 28 7.96 -1.31 4.94
N PHE A 29 6.69 -1.64 4.91
CA PHE A 29 6.21 -3.02 5.06
C PHE A 29 6.74 -3.92 3.94
N LEU A 30 6.55 -3.54 2.69
CA LEU A 30 6.97 -4.34 1.54
C LEU A 30 8.50 -4.50 1.47
N MET A 31 9.25 -3.44 1.77
CA MET A 31 10.72 -3.50 1.86
C MET A 31 11.17 -4.47 2.96
N ALA A 32 10.50 -4.48 4.11
CA ALA A 32 10.78 -5.42 5.20
C ALA A 32 10.45 -6.88 4.81
N GLN A 33 9.55 -7.10 3.86
CA GLN A 33 9.24 -8.42 3.30
C GLN A 33 10.18 -8.81 2.14
N GLY A 34 11.14 -7.97 1.78
CA GLY A 34 12.08 -8.23 0.68
C GLY A 34 11.46 -8.09 -0.72
N VAL A 35 10.35 -7.39 -0.84
CA VAL A 35 9.69 -7.13 -2.13
C VAL A 35 10.43 -6.03 -2.89
N ALA A 36 10.61 -6.19 -4.18
CA ALA A 36 11.14 -5.14 -5.06
C ALA A 36 10.10 -4.03 -5.24
N VAL A 37 10.31 -2.89 -4.59
CA VAL A 37 9.39 -1.76 -4.54
C VAL A 37 9.97 -0.56 -5.26
N ILE A 38 9.13 0.13 -6.03
CA ILE A 38 9.34 1.50 -6.48
C ILE A 38 8.18 2.34 -5.90
N ALA A 39 8.50 3.53 -5.43
CA ALA A 39 7.52 4.45 -4.88
C ALA A 39 7.23 5.58 -5.86
N ALA A 40 5.99 6.05 -5.93
CA ALA A 40 5.63 7.19 -6.76
C ALA A 40 4.60 8.10 -6.09
N ASP A 41 4.66 9.39 -6.40
CA ASP A 41 3.63 10.36 -6.01
C ASP A 41 3.47 11.41 -7.11
N THR A 42 2.24 11.80 -7.38
CA THR A 42 1.94 12.83 -8.38
C THR A 42 2.38 14.23 -7.93
N ARG A 43 2.65 14.42 -6.66
CA ARG A 43 3.21 15.64 -6.09
C ARG A 43 4.74 15.60 -6.18
N LEU A 44 5.36 16.76 -6.40
CA LEU A 44 6.82 16.88 -6.38
C LEU A 44 7.41 16.82 -4.97
N ASN A 45 6.61 17.12 -3.95
CA ASN A 45 7.06 17.22 -2.57
C ASN A 45 6.02 16.63 -1.59
N PRO A 46 5.77 15.32 -1.61
CA PRO A 46 4.84 14.70 -0.68
C PRO A 46 5.36 14.77 0.77
N PRO A 47 4.46 14.92 1.76
CA PRO A 47 4.86 14.99 3.17
C PRO A 47 5.63 13.72 3.59
N GLY A 48 6.75 13.89 4.29
CA GLY A 48 7.55 12.77 4.80
C GLY A 48 8.43 12.07 3.76
N LEU A 49 8.65 12.69 2.61
CA LEU A 49 9.55 12.20 1.57
C LEU A 49 10.99 12.07 2.08
N GLU A 50 11.52 13.11 2.71
CA GLU A 50 12.90 13.15 3.19
C GLU A 50 13.23 12.05 4.22
N PRO A 51 12.44 11.82 5.28
CA PRO A 51 12.63 10.69 6.16
C PRO A 51 12.59 9.32 5.47
N LEU A 52 11.74 9.16 4.45
CA LEU A 52 11.66 7.92 3.68
C LEU A 52 12.93 7.68 2.87
N GLN A 53 13.46 8.71 2.21
CA GLN A 53 14.71 8.65 1.46
C GLN A 53 15.92 8.39 2.37
N GLN A 54 15.94 8.98 3.55
CA GLN A 54 17.01 8.72 4.55
C GLN A 54 16.96 7.27 5.05
N GLN A 55 15.76 6.72 5.26
CA GLN A 55 15.57 5.36 5.71
C GLN A 55 15.92 4.32 4.63
N PHE A 56 15.65 4.64 3.37
CA PHE A 56 15.86 3.75 2.23
C PHE A 56 16.58 4.50 1.10
N PRO A 57 17.91 4.70 1.21
CA PRO A 57 18.68 5.47 0.23
C PRO A 57 18.63 4.90 -1.19
N ASP A 58 18.46 3.58 -1.33
CA ASP A 58 18.42 2.86 -2.61
C ASP A 58 17.01 2.74 -3.19
N LEU A 59 15.98 3.26 -2.49
CA LEU A 59 14.61 3.22 -2.98
C LEU A 59 14.43 4.17 -4.16
N GLU A 60 14.05 3.64 -5.31
CA GLU A 60 13.65 4.46 -6.45
C GLU A 60 12.32 5.16 -6.14
N ILE A 61 12.32 6.49 -6.22
CA ILE A 61 11.13 7.32 -6.00
C ILE A 61 10.90 8.20 -7.24
N ARG A 62 9.70 8.12 -7.79
CA ARG A 62 9.24 8.93 -8.93
C ARG A 62 8.24 9.96 -8.46
N LEU A 63 8.49 11.23 -8.78
CA LEU A 63 7.68 12.35 -8.32
C LEU A 63 7.19 13.19 -9.50
N GLY A 64 5.96 13.70 -9.37
CA GLY A 64 5.32 14.53 -10.38
C GLY A 64 4.39 13.73 -11.29
N PRO A 65 4.03 14.30 -12.44
CA PRO A 65 3.13 13.65 -13.39
C PRO A 65 3.69 12.30 -13.84
N LEU A 66 2.84 11.28 -13.85
CA LEU A 66 3.18 9.91 -14.23
C LEU A 66 2.53 9.58 -15.57
N GLU A 67 3.27 8.90 -16.43
CA GLU A 67 2.76 8.44 -17.71
C GLU A 67 2.35 6.96 -17.64
N LEU A 68 1.35 6.57 -18.42
CA LEU A 68 0.85 5.19 -18.46
C LEU A 68 1.97 4.19 -18.79
N ALA A 69 2.86 4.53 -19.71
CA ALA A 69 3.98 3.68 -20.09
C ALA A 69 4.89 3.34 -18.90
N GLU A 70 5.06 4.27 -17.96
CA GLU A 70 5.85 4.04 -16.74
C GLU A 70 5.14 3.12 -15.77
N LEU A 71 3.81 3.22 -15.68
CA LEU A 71 2.99 2.42 -14.76
C LEU A 71 2.81 0.98 -15.24
N THR A 72 2.77 0.76 -16.54
CA THR A 72 2.61 -0.59 -17.14
C THR A 72 3.87 -1.44 -17.11
N CYS A 73 5.01 -0.87 -16.68
CA CYS A 73 6.24 -1.63 -16.42
C CYS A 73 6.20 -2.47 -15.12
N PHE A 74 5.14 -2.35 -14.35
CA PHE A 74 4.96 -3.06 -13.09
C PHE A 74 3.93 -4.19 -13.24
N GLU A 75 4.06 -5.20 -12.41
CA GLU A 75 3.09 -6.29 -12.34
C GLU A 75 1.98 -5.99 -11.35
N ARG A 76 2.28 -5.12 -10.37
CA ARG A 76 1.35 -4.68 -9.33
C ARG A 76 1.52 -3.20 -9.01
N MET A 77 0.39 -2.55 -8.71
CA MET A 77 0.31 -1.22 -8.13
C MET A 77 -0.47 -1.29 -6.82
N VAL A 78 0.15 -0.82 -5.72
CA VAL A 78 -0.56 -0.58 -4.47
C VAL A 78 -0.97 0.89 -4.42
N LEU A 79 -2.27 1.12 -4.39
CA LEU A 79 -2.86 2.45 -4.41
C LEU A 79 -3.10 2.93 -2.98
N SER A 80 -2.53 4.09 -2.62
CA SER A 80 -2.81 4.75 -1.33
C SER A 80 -4.26 5.24 -1.23
N PRO A 81 -4.89 5.20 -0.04
CA PRO A 81 -6.30 5.59 0.15
C PRO A 81 -6.64 7.03 -0.26
N GLY A 82 -5.64 7.92 -0.33
CA GLY A 82 -5.80 9.30 -0.78
C GLY A 82 -5.99 9.48 -2.29
N LEU A 83 -5.83 8.41 -3.06
CA LEU A 83 -5.98 8.41 -4.51
C LEU A 83 -7.25 7.64 -4.89
N SER A 84 -7.91 8.08 -5.96
CA SER A 84 -9.14 7.46 -6.42
C SER A 84 -8.83 6.22 -7.28
N TYR A 85 -9.53 5.14 -7.01
CA TYR A 85 -9.59 3.95 -7.88
C TYR A 85 -10.14 4.27 -9.27
N TRP A 86 -10.92 5.33 -9.37
CA TRP A 86 -11.57 5.82 -10.60
C TRP A 86 -10.75 6.91 -11.30
N ASP A 87 -9.53 7.16 -10.82
CA ASP A 87 -8.62 8.05 -11.55
C ASP A 87 -8.32 7.45 -12.92
N PRO A 88 -8.44 8.23 -14.03
CA PRO A 88 -8.25 7.71 -15.38
C PRO A 88 -6.92 6.99 -15.59
N ILE A 89 -5.84 7.46 -14.98
CA ILE A 89 -4.53 6.81 -15.10
C ILE A 89 -4.51 5.44 -14.39
N VAL A 90 -5.21 5.32 -13.27
CA VAL A 90 -5.34 4.06 -12.51
C VAL A 90 -6.19 3.06 -13.29
N GLU A 91 -7.31 3.51 -13.87
CA GLU A 91 -8.16 2.66 -14.70
C GLU A 91 -7.43 2.16 -15.96
N GLN A 92 -6.69 3.03 -16.63
CA GLN A 92 -5.89 2.65 -17.80
C GLN A 92 -4.78 1.66 -17.42
N THR A 93 -4.13 1.86 -16.29
CA THR A 93 -3.09 0.95 -15.79
C THR A 93 -3.68 -0.44 -15.51
N ARG A 94 -4.85 -0.50 -14.88
CA ARG A 94 -5.57 -1.76 -14.64
C ARG A 94 -6.02 -2.43 -15.94
N ALA A 95 -6.53 -1.66 -16.90
CA ALA A 95 -6.93 -2.17 -18.21
C ALA A 95 -5.73 -2.74 -19.01
N ALA A 96 -4.53 -2.22 -18.76
CA ALA A 96 -3.29 -2.73 -19.34
C ALA A 96 -2.76 -4.03 -18.66
N GLY A 97 -3.46 -4.55 -17.65
CA GLY A 97 -3.16 -5.82 -16.99
C GLY A 97 -2.33 -5.71 -15.72
N VAL A 98 -2.06 -4.52 -15.22
CA VAL A 98 -1.41 -4.33 -13.92
C VAL A 98 -2.42 -4.63 -12.80
N GLU A 99 -2.04 -5.46 -11.84
CA GLU A 99 -2.86 -5.75 -10.66
C GLU A 99 -2.90 -4.51 -9.74
N VAL A 100 -4.05 -3.87 -9.61
CA VAL A 100 -4.21 -2.70 -8.75
C VAL A 100 -4.93 -3.11 -7.47
N VAL A 101 -4.26 -2.90 -6.33
CA VAL A 101 -4.76 -3.28 -5.00
C VAL A 101 -4.67 -2.10 -4.03
N GLY A 102 -5.52 -2.09 -3.00
CA GLY A 102 -5.40 -1.15 -1.89
C GLY A 102 -4.47 -1.66 -0.79
N ASP A 103 -4.11 -0.79 0.13
CA ASP A 103 -3.27 -1.12 1.29
C ASP A 103 -3.96 -2.12 2.24
N VAL A 104 -5.27 -2.03 2.42
CA VAL A 104 -6.06 -2.97 3.25
C VAL A 104 -6.09 -4.36 2.61
N GLU A 105 -6.26 -4.44 1.29
CA GLU A 105 -6.21 -5.72 0.57
C GLU A 105 -4.82 -6.34 0.68
N LEU A 106 -3.77 -5.56 0.47
CA LEU A 106 -2.40 -5.99 0.68
C LEU A 106 -2.19 -6.54 2.09
N PHE A 107 -2.66 -5.81 3.12
CA PHE A 107 -2.59 -6.24 4.52
C PHE A 107 -3.26 -7.61 4.73
N SER A 108 -4.43 -7.84 4.12
CA SER A 108 -5.18 -9.08 4.28
C SER A 108 -4.42 -10.33 3.84
N TRP A 109 -3.48 -10.19 2.92
CA TRP A 109 -2.66 -11.31 2.45
C TRP A 109 -1.61 -11.79 3.45
N PHE A 110 -1.29 -10.96 4.44
CA PHE A 110 -0.30 -11.24 5.49
C PHE A 110 -0.92 -11.45 6.87
N CYS A 111 -2.23 -11.24 6.98
CA CYS A 111 -2.93 -11.33 8.24
C CYS A 111 -3.47 -12.74 8.44
N ASP A 112 -2.83 -13.52 9.29
CA ASP A 112 -3.30 -14.87 9.68
C ASP A 112 -4.35 -14.83 10.80
N ALA A 113 -4.55 -13.66 11.42
CA ALA A 113 -5.53 -13.45 12.48
C ALA A 113 -6.95 -13.20 11.90
N PRO A 114 -8.01 -13.51 12.63
CA PRO A 114 -9.37 -13.12 12.27
C PRO A 114 -9.48 -11.59 12.08
N VAL A 115 -10.06 -11.17 10.97
CA VAL A 115 -10.22 -9.75 10.63
C VAL A 115 -11.66 -9.32 10.89
N VAL A 116 -11.83 -8.26 11.66
CA VAL A 116 -13.12 -7.59 11.87
C VAL A 116 -13.15 -6.31 11.05
N ALA A 117 -13.99 -6.28 10.02
CA ALA A 117 -14.14 -5.10 9.16
C ALA A 117 -15.26 -4.19 9.70
N ILE A 118 -14.94 -2.91 9.86
CA ILE A 118 -15.88 -1.89 10.37
C ILE A 118 -16.02 -0.80 9.31
N THR A 119 -17.24 -0.60 8.85
CA THR A 119 -17.58 0.43 7.87
C THR A 119 -18.76 1.26 8.34
N GLY A 120 -18.95 2.44 7.75
CA GLY A 120 -20.07 3.33 8.07
C GLY A 120 -19.74 4.80 7.79
N SER A 121 -20.76 5.63 7.80
CA SER A 121 -20.62 7.08 7.59
C SER A 121 -20.06 7.80 8.82
N ASN A 122 -20.46 7.37 10.02
CA ASN A 122 -20.07 7.96 11.30
C ASN A 122 -19.76 6.87 12.34
N GLY A 123 -18.95 7.20 13.34
CA GLY A 123 -18.71 6.34 14.51
C GLY A 123 -17.74 5.18 14.26
N LYS A 124 -17.12 5.06 13.09
CA LYS A 124 -16.17 3.98 12.79
C LYS A 124 -15.04 3.89 13.82
N SER A 125 -14.41 5.01 14.15
CA SER A 125 -13.31 5.05 15.12
C SER A 125 -13.76 4.61 16.52
N THR A 126 -14.94 5.06 16.96
CA THR A 126 -15.51 4.67 18.27
C THR A 126 -15.78 3.18 18.33
N VAL A 127 -16.42 2.60 17.30
CA VAL A 127 -16.70 1.17 17.22
C VAL A 127 -15.41 0.36 17.15
N THR A 128 -14.42 0.81 16.38
CA THR A 128 -13.11 0.15 16.26
C THR A 128 -12.42 0.09 17.63
N THR A 129 -12.42 1.19 18.38
CA THR A 129 -11.83 1.25 19.72
C THR A 129 -12.55 0.28 20.67
N LEU A 130 -13.88 0.28 20.68
CA LEU A 130 -14.66 -0.61 21.53
C LEU A 130 -14.40 -2.09 21.20
N VAL A 131 -14.38 -2.45 19.92
CA VAL A 131 -14.08 -3.83 19.49
C VAL A 131 -12.67 -4.24 19.91
N ALA A 132 -11.69 -3.35 19.77
CA ALA A 132 -10.31 -3.60 20.20
C ALA A 132 -10.21 -3.81 21.72
N GLU A 133 -10.89 -2.99 22.52
CA GLU A 133 -10.95 -3.15 23.98
C GLU A 133 -11.62 -4.46 24.37
N MET A 134 -12.76 -4.81 23.76
CA MET A 134 -13.45 -6.08 24.01
C MET A 134 -12.57 -7.28 23.64
N ALA A 135 -11.88 -7.25 22.52
CA ALA A 135 -10.96 -8.30 22.12
C ALA A 135 -9.79 -8.46 23.11
N THR A 136 -9.23 -7.33 23.57
CA THR A 136 -8.16 -7.33 24.59
C THR A 136 -8.62 -7.93 25.90
N MET A 137 -9.87 -7.66 26.33
CA MET A 137 -10.44 -8.21 27.57
C MET A 137 -10.77 -9.70 27.45
N ALA A 138 -11.04 -10.18 26.25
CA ALA A 138 -11.36 -11.59 25.99
C ALA A 138 -10.12 -12.48 25.89
N GLY A 139 -8.91 -11.91 25.73
CA GLY A 139 -7.64 -12.64 25.55
C GLY A 139 -7.37 -12.84 24.06
#